data_d208dab5e3c6fe8b9820d0ddcdb2cbee
#
_entry.id   d208dab5e3c6fe8b9820d0ddcdb2cbee
#
_cell.length_a   1.000
_cell.length_b   1.000
_cell.length_c   1.000
_cell.angle_alpha   90.00
_cell.angle_beta   90.00
_cell.angle_gamma   90.00
#
_symmetry.space_group_name_H-M   'P 1'
#
loop_
_entity.id
_entity.type
_entity.pdbx_description
1 polymer ?
#
loop_
_entity_poly.entity_id
_entity_poly.type
_entity_poly.pdbx_seq_one_letter_code
_entity_poly.pdbx_strand_id
1 'polypeptide(L)'
;MTSEDWINSYIDAEVRLIRSLPIKDIDAFIGIVEEAHKSDKQLFLVGNGGNAASASHLACDMGKGSSDALGKRFRVSTLNDNAAWLTAIGLSLIHI
;
A
#
# COMPACT_ATOMS: atom_id res chain seq x y z
N MET A 1 -18.35 29.26 -9.70
CA MET A 1 -17.80 28.38 -8.64
C MET A 1 -16.52 29.01 -8.11
N THR A 2 -16.46 29.25 -6.83
CA THR A 2 -15.26 29.74 -6.15
C THR A 2 -14.32 28.58 -5.81
N SER A 3 -13.08 28.90 -5.45
CA SER A 3 -12.14 27.87 -4.96
C SER A 3 -12.65 27.19 -3.68
N GLU A 4 -13.34 27.96 -2.83
CA GLU A 4 -13.95 27.40 -1.62
C GLU A 4 -15.06 26.42 -1.95
N ASP A 5 -15.93 26.74 -2.90
CA ASP A 5 -16.99 25.82 -3.37
C ASP A 5 -16.39 24.54 -3.92
N TRP A 6 -15.30 24.65 -4.69
CA TRP A 6 -14.63 23.50 -5.26
C TRP A 6 -14.03 22.61 -4.16
N ILE A 7 -13.35 23.21 -3.18
CA ILE A 7 -12.75 22.48 -2.05
C ILE A 7 -13.84 21.73 -1.28
N ASN A 8 -14.95 22.39 -0.98
CA ASN A 8 -16.07 21.75 -0.27
C ASN A 8 -16.65 20.57 -1.08
N SER A 9 -16.83 20.76 -2.38
CA SER A 9 -17.31 19.69 -3.27
C SER A 9 -16.36 18.51 -3.31
N TYR A 10 -15.07 18.77 -3.31
CA TYR A 10 -14.04 17.73 -3.26
C TYR A 10 -14.09 16.94 -1.94
N ILE A 11 -14.17 17.64 -0.82
CA ILE A 11 -14.30 17.01 0.51
C ILE A 11 -15.55 16.12 0.56
N ASP A 12 -16.69 16.61 0.08
CA ASP A 12 -17.94 15.83 0.05
C ASP A 12 -17.81 14.57 -0.81
N ALA A 13 -17.13 14.67 -1.95
CA ALA A 13 -16.86 13.53 -2.82
C ALA A 13 -15.97 12.49 -2.13
N GLU A 14 -14.90 12.92 -1.46
CA GLU A 14 -14.02 12.05 -0.69
C GLU A 14 -14.77 11.34 0.45
N VAL A 15 -15.59 12.07 1.20
CA VAL A 15 -16.40 11.47 2.29
C VAL A 15 -17.33 10.39 1.73
N ARG A 16 -18.03 10.67 0.62
CA ARG A 16 -18.91 9.68 -0.02
C ARG A 16 -18.14 8.45 -0.46
N LEU A 17 -16.95 8.63 -1.04
CA LEU A 17 -16.08 7.54 -1.49
C LEU A 17 -15.65 6.66 -0.31
N ILE A 18 -15.17 7.28 0.76
CA ILE A 18 -14.72 6.56 1.96
C ILE A 18 -15.88 5.76 2.57
N ARG A 19 -17.10 6.35 2.64
CA ARG A 19 -18.28 5.67 3.18
C ARG A 19 -18.77 4.52 2.29
N SER A 20 -18.39 4.50 1.01
CA SER A 20 -18.74 3.44 0.07
C SER A 20 -17.74 2.29 0.01
N LEU A 21 -16.66 2.33 0.80
CA LEU A 21 -15.65 1.29 0.79
C LEU A 21 -16.24 -0.08 1.15
N PRO A 22 -15.80 -1.15 0.49
CA PRO A 22 -16.28 -2.50 0.76
C PRO A 22 -15.67 -3.05 2.07
N ILE A 23 -16.28 -2.71 3.19
CA ILE A 23 -15.75 -3.02 4.53
C ILE A 23 -15.50 -4.52 4.73
N LYS A 24 -16.39 -5.37 4.20
CA LYS A 24 -16.22 -6.83 4.31
C LYS A 24 -14.96 -7.32 3.60
N ASP A 25 -14.64 -6.75 2.44
CA ASP A 25 -13.45 -7.11 1.68
C ASP A 25 -12.19 -6.60 2.37
N ILE A 26 -12.26 -5.43 2.97
CA ILE A 26 -11.15 -4.87 3.78
C ILE A 26 -10.89 -5.75 4.99
N ASP A 27 -11.94 -6.17 5.68
CA ASP A 27 -11.83 -7.07 6.83
C ASP A 27 -11.23 -8.43 6.43
N ALA A 28 -11.66 -8.99 5.31
CA ALA A 28 -11.09 -10.22 4.77
C ALA A 28 -9.61 -10.07 4.42
N PHE A 29 -9.23 -8.94 3.84
CA PHE A 29 -7.83 -8.62 3.55
C PHE A 29 -6.98 -8.55 4.83
N ILE A 30 -7.48 -7.90 5.86
CA ILE A 30 -6.82 -7.84 7.18
C ILE A 30 -6.58 -9.25 7.72
N GLY A 31 -7.59 -10.12 7.62
CA GLY A 31 -7.46 -11.52 8.04
C GLY A 31 -6.34 -12.28 7.31
N ILE A 32 -6.19 -12.04 6.01
CA ILE A 32 -5.09 -12.64 5.22
C ILE A 32 -3.72 -12.15 5.71
N VAL A 33 -3.59 -10.85 5.98
CA VAL A 33 -2.35 -10.26 6.49
C VAL A 33 -2.02 -10.79 7.88
N GLU A 34 -3.01 -10.91 8.76
CA GLU A 34 -2.83 -11.48 10.10
C GLU A 34 -2.38 -12.94 10.04
N GLU A 35 -2.97 -13.73 9.16
CA GLU A 35 -2.58 -15.13 8.98
C GLU A 35 -1.15 -15.24 8.43
N ALA A 36 -0.77 -14.39 7.50
CA ALA A 36 0.59 -14.34 7.00
C ALA A 36 1.60 -14.01 8.11
N HIS A 37 1.24 -13.10 9.01
CA HIS A 37 2.05 -12.75 10.17
C HIS A 37 2.19 -13.93 11.14
N LYS A 38 1.09 -14.60 11.49
CA LYS A 38 1.08 -15.76 12.39
C LYS A 38 1.89 -16.92 11.85
N SER A 39 1.77 -17.19 10.55
CA SER A 39 2.44 -18.31 9.87
C SER A 39 3.83 -17.96 9.37
N ASP A 40 4.35 -16.80 9.72
CA ASP A 40 5.68 -16.30 9.31
C ASP A 40 5.90 -16.31 7.80
N LYS A 41 4.87 -15.92 7.04
CA LYS A 41 4.92 -15.86 5.58
C LYS A 41 5.41 -14.50 5.11
N GLN A 42 6.05 -14.50 3.96
CA GLN A 42 6.56 -13.28 3.33
C GLN A 42 5.43 -12.50 2.64
N LEU A 43 5.39 -11.21 2.90
CA LEU A 43 4.54 -10.24 2.20
C LEU A 43 5.40 -9.44 1.23
N PHE A 44 4.97 -9.35 -0.02
CA PHE A 44 5.60 -8.50 -1.02
C PHE A 44 4.64 -7.38 -1.40
N LEU A 45 5.14 -6.15 -1.33
CA LEU A 45 4.38 -4.95 -1.70
C LEU A 45 4.99 -4.36 -2.96
N VAL A 46 4.14 -4.00 -3.91
CA VAL A 46 4.56 -3.43 -5.18
C VAL A 46 3.62 -2.30 -5.59
N GLY A 47 4.12 -1.35 -6.34
CA GLY A 47 3.32 -0.27 -6.89
C GLY A 47 4.07 0.46 -7.99
N ASN A 48 3.36 1.25 -8.78
CA ASN A 48 3.90 2.10 -9.82
C ASN A 48 3.62 3.56 -9.52
N GLY A 49 4.51 4.45 -9.94
CA GLY A 49 4.37 5.88 -9.70
C GLY A 49 4.25 6.22 -8.22
N GLY A 50 3.22 6.96 -7.84
CA GLY A 50 2.94 7.28 -6.43
C GLY A 50 2.68 6.04 -5.58
N ASN A 51 2.15 4.97 -6.16
CA ASN A 51 1.92 3.70 -5.46
C ASN A 51 3.23 2.97 -5.13
N ALA A 52 4.31 3.21 -5.87
CA ALA A 52 5.64 2.70 -5.49
C ALA A 52 6.10 3.31 -4.16
N ALA A 53 5.92 4.62 -3.99
CA ALA A 53 6.22 5.30 -2.74
C ALA A 53 5.31 4.79 -1.61
N SER A 54 4.02 4.60 -1.88
CA SER A 54 3.07 4.04 -0.91
C SER A 54 3.45 2.62 -0.49
N ALA A 55 3.88 1.77 -1.42
CA ALA A 55 4.32 0.41 -1.13
C ALA A 55 5.56 0.42 -0.22
N SER A 56 6.54 1.26 -0.52
CA SER A 56 7.75 1.40 0.30
C SER A 56 7.42 1.92 1.70
N HIS A 57 6.54 2.92 1.79
CA HIS A 57 6.11 3.47 3.08
C HIS A 57 5.36 2.44 3.92
N LEU A 58 4.42 1.72 3.31
CA LEU A 58 3.66 0.67 3.99
C LEU A 58 4.56 -0.46 4.49
N ALA A 59 5.56 -0.86 3.70
CA ALA A 59 6.54 -1.85 4.13
C ALA A 59 7.31 -1.38 5.38
N CYS A 60 7.67 -0.10 5.42
CA CYS A 60 8.30 0.52 6.59
C CYS A 60 7.37 0.50 7.81
N ASP A 61 6.11 0.90 7.64
CA ASP A 61 5.13 0.95 8.73
C ASP A 61 4.85 -0.44 9.30
N MET A 62 4.69 -1.44 8.43
CA MET A 62 4.46 -2.83 8.86
C MET A 62 5.71 -3.44 9.49
N GLY A 63 6.88 -3.23 8.88
CA GLY A 63 8.13 -3.82 9.34
C GLY A 63 8.68 -3.19 10.62
N LYS A 64 8.33 -1.96 10.92
CA LYS A 64 8.81 -1.23 12.10
C LYS A 64 7.69 -0.98 13.11
N GLY A 65 6.79 -0.06 12.82
CA GLY A 65 5.79 0.40 13.80
C GLY A 65 4.87 -0.71 14.28
N SER A 66 4.19 -1.38 13.36
CA SER A 66 3.26 -2.47 13.69
C SER A 66 4.01 -3.66 14.31
N SER A 67 5.19 -3.99 13.78
CA SER A 67 5.99 -5.10 14.29
C SER A 67 6.49 -4.85 15.72
N ASP A 68 6.90 -3.63 16.04
CA ASP A 68 7.31 -3.27 17.39
C ASP A 68 6.14 -3.42 18.38
N ALA A 69 4.94 -3.01 17.98
CA ALA A 69 3.75 -3.12 18.82
C ALA A 69 3.30 -4.56 19.06
N LEU A 70 3.48 -5.45 18.05
CA LEU A 70 3.07 -6.85 18.13
C LEU A 70 4.12 -7.77 18.77
N GLY A 71 5.34 -7.30 18.95
CA GLY A 71 6.44 -8.11 19.49
C GLY A 71 6.97 -9.19 18.55
N LYS A 72 6.47 -9.25 17.32
CA LYS A 72 6.93 -10.16 16.26
C LYS A 72 6.97 -9.41 14.93
N ARG A 73 8.09 -9.48 14.22
CA ARG A 73 8.27 -8.80 12.94
C ARG A 73 7.40 -9.40 11.85
N PHE A 74 6.78 -8.52 11.05
CA PHE A 74 6.28 -8.91 9.74
C PHE A 74 7.48 -9.21 8.82
N ARG A 75 7.35 -10.27 8.05
CA ARG A 75 8.25 -10.52 6.92
C ARG A 75 7.69 -9.79 5.71
N VAL A 76 8.06 -8.54 5.56
CA VAL A 76 7.53 -7.65 4.54
C VAL A 76 8.67 -7.00 3.77
N SER A 77 8.53 -6.94 2.46
CA SER A 77 9.47 -6.28 1.55
C SER A 77 8.70 -5.54 0.47
N THR A 78 9.29 -4.48 -0.06
CA THR A 78 8.78 -3.86 -1.26
C THR A 78 9.70 -4.18 -2.44
N LEU A 79 9.13 -4.54 -3.57
CA LEU A 79 9.89 -4.84 -4.79
C LEU A 79 10.33 -3.57 -5.52
N ASN A 80 9.94 -2.39 -5.04
CA ASN A 80 10.28 -1.10 -5.60
C ASN A 80 11.58 -0.51 -5.06
N ASP A 81 12.21 -1.12 -4.06
CA ASP A 81 13.39 -0.56 -3.39
C ASP A 81 14.68 -0.68 -4.21
N ASN A 82 14.76 -1.61 -5.14
CA ASN A 82 15.89 -1.70 -6.06
C ASN A 82 15.56 -1.00 -7.37
N ALA A 83 15.66 0.32 -7.38
CA ALA A 83 15.33 1.14 -8.53
C ALA A 83 16.17 0.83 -9.77
N ALA A 84 17.45 0.51 -9.59
CA ALA A 84 18.35 0.20 -10.71
C ALA A 84 17.90 -1.09 -11.42
N TRP A 85 17.58 -2.13 -10.69
CA TRP A 85 17.09 -3.39 -11.27
C TRP A 85 15.73 -3.24 -11.91
N LEU A 86 14.82 -2.59 -11.20
CA LEU A 86 13.45 -2.37 -11.68
C LEU A 86 13.44 -1.61 -13.01
N THR A 87 14.21 -0.53 -13.10
CA THR A 87 14.27 0.30 -14.30
C THR A 87 15.02 -0.40 -15.44
N ALA A 88 16.04 -1.20 -15.14
CA ALA A 88 16.76 -1.98 -16.14
C ALA A 88 15.85 -3.04 -16.78
N ILE A 89 15.05 -3.75 -15.99
CA ILE A 89 14.06 -4.70 -16.49
C ILE A 89 13.00 -3.98 -17.32
N GLY A 90 12.53 -2.83 -16.84
CA GLY A 90 11.58 -1.98 -17.57
C GLY A 90 12.09 -1.56 -18.94
N LEU A 91 13.36 -1.22 -19.06
CA LEU A 91 13.97 -0.89 -20.34
C LEU A 91 13.93 -2.06 -21.34
N SER A 92 14.04 -3.29 -20.87
CA SER A 92 13.93 -4.47 -21.70
C SER A 92 12.52 -4.67 -22.27
N LEU A 93 11.51 -4.11 -21.62
CA LEU A 93 10.09 -4.28 -21.97
C LEU A 93 9.54 -3.18 -22.86
N ILE A 94 10.22 -2.06 -23.01
CA ILE A 94 9.72 -0.90 -23.77
C ILE A 94 9.57 -1.21 -25.29
N HIS A 95 10.19 -2.27 -25.78
CA HIS A 95 10.12 -2.68 -27.18
C HIS A 95 9.09 -3.78 -27.43
N ILE A 96 8.39 -4.21 -26.40
CA ILE A 96 7.31 -5.16 -26.48
C ILE A 96 5.98 -4.43 -26.78
#